data_e70eedfb60679fd0dde37724c7e33adb
#
_entry.id   e70eedfb60679fd0dde37724c7e33adb
#
_cell.length_a   1.000
_cell.length_b   1.000
_cell.length_c   1.000
_cell.angle_alpha   90.00
_cell.angle_beta   90.00
_cell.angle_gamma   90.00
#
_symmetry.space_group_name_H-M   'P 1'
#
loop_
_entity.id
_entity.type
_entity.pdbx_description
1 polymer ?
#
loop_
_entity_poly.entity_id
_entity_poly.type
_entity_poly.pdbx_seq_one_letter_code
_entity_poly.pdbx_strand_id
1 'polypeptide(L)'
;PYALLDLPDLSHFAAVVVAYQNAPFAQQKAAQLIYGAIPFEGVLPVTAHKSILFGRNLPTKPLNRLAYGLPENAGLNSKNFYKIDSIVTEAIQKQMTPSAQVFVARNGVVVYQKSFGRCTYDKNAEQVTNNTLYDLASLTKILSTLPELIDLYDKQKIKLNASLSTLLPMLNGTNKAYITVKEALSHYGQLQAWLPFYRRTMDTKTKVLSSDIYNSTLTPKYPTQVAENIFITDHYRDT
;
A
#
# COMPACT_ATOMS: atom_id res chain seq x y z
N PRO A 1 -0.57 14.89 38.02
CA PRO A 1 0.15 14.43 39.23
C PRO A 1 -0.77 14.21 40.41
N TYR A 2 -1.81 15.02 40.63
CA TYR A 2 -2.74 14.86 41.74
C TYR A 2 -3.46 13.52 41.75
N ALA A 3 -3.83 12.99 40.58
CA ALA A 3 -4.54 11.73 40.45
C ALA A 3 -3.75 10.49 40.91
N LEU A 4 -2.43 10.56 40.99
CA LEU A 4 -1.60 9.46 41.46
C LEU A 4 -1.49 9.36 42.99
N LEU A 5 -1.66 10.48 43.68
CA LEU A 5 -1.53 10.54 45.15
C LEU A 5 -2.75 9.96 45.86
N ASP A 6 -3.92 9.99 45.22
CA ASP A 6 -5.20 9.56 45.77
C ASP A 6 -5.73 8.24 45.16
N LEU A 7 -4.91 7.57 44.34
CA LEU A 7 -5.35 6.33 43.70
C LEU A 7 -5.32 5.16 44.70
N PRO A 8 -6.39 4.33 44.75
CA PRO A 8 -6.37 3.07 45.46
C PRO A 8 -5.32 2.14 44.91
N ASP A 9 -5.13 1.00 45.53
CA ASP A 9 -4.17 -0.02 45.17
C ASP A 9 -4.21 -0.30 43.64
N LEU A 10 -3.10 -0.06 42.97
CA LEU A 10 -2.87 -0.31 41.51
C LEU A 10 -2.21 -1.66 41.24
N SER A 11 -2.01 -2.50 42.26
CA SER A 11 -1.26 -3.76 42.15
C SER A 11 -1.88 -4.79 41.19
N HIS A 12 -3.19 -4.66 40.92
CA HIS A 12 -3.90 -5.57 40.01
C HIS A 12 -3.79 -5.15 38.53
N PHE A 13 -3.20 -4.01 38.22
CA PHE A 13 -2.93 -3.65 36.83
C PHE A 13 -1.54 -4.13 36.41
N ALA A 14 -1.45 -4.74 35.23
CA ALA A 14 -0.17 -5.17 34.65
C ALA A 14 0.78 -3.98 34.40
N ALA A 15 0.24 -2.83 34.04
CA ALA A 15 0.97 -1.57 33.85
C ALA A 15 0.02 -0.36 34.01
N VAL A 16 0.57 0.77 34.38
CA VAL A 16 -0.13 2.05 34.46
C VAL A 16 0.63 3.09 33.66
N VAL A 17 -0.04 3.75 32.73
CA VAL A 17 0.52 4.82 31.90
C VAL A 17 0.00 6.15 32.38
N VAL A 18 0.89 7.07 32.72
CA VAL A 18 0.56 8.43 33.18
C VAL A 18 0.88 9.43 32.07
N ALA A 19 -0.14 10.01 31.47
CA ALA A 19 0.00 10.94 30.36
C ALA A 19 0.19 12.40 30.79
N TYR A 20 -0.01 12.74 32.06
CA TYR A 20 0.09 14.07 32.70
C TYR A 20 -0.81 15.18 32.13
N GLN A 21 -1.31 15.03 30.91
CA GLN A 21 -2.18 16.02 30.26
C GLN A 21 -3.35 15.30 29.56
N ASN A 22 -4.51 15.95 29.56
CA ASN A 22 -5.69 15.48 28.85
C ASN A 22 -5.86 16.23 27.49
N ALA A 23 -4.76 16.42 26.78
CA ALA A 23 -4.76 17.02 25.44
C ALA A 23 -4.86 15.93 24.36
N PRO A 24 -5.47 16.20 23.20
CA PRO A 24 -5.57 15.22 22.10
C PRO A 24 -4.22 14.60 21.72
N PHE A 25 -3.15 15.39 21.70
CA PHE A 25 -1.81 14.90 21.43
C PHE A 25 -1.30 13.90 22.49
N ALA A 26 -1.54 14.18 23.78
CA ALA A 26 -1.14 13.28 24.86
C ALA A 26 -1.91 11.94 24.79
N GLN A 27 -3.20 11.97 24.46
CA GLN A 27 -4.02 10.78 24.26
C GLN A 27 -3.52 9.95 23.07
N GLN A 28 -3.18 10.59 21.95
CA GLN A 28 -2.62 9.90 20.78
C GLN A 28 -1.27 9.23 21.09
N LYS A 29 -0.39 9.92 21.83
CA LYS A 29 0.89 9.34 22.26
C LYS A 29 0.72 8.20 23.25
N ALA A 30 -0.21 8.30 24.20
CA ALA A 30 -0.53 7.21 25.11
C ALA A 30 -1.06 5.98 24.35
N ALA A 31 -1.93 6.17 23.35
CA ALA A 31 -2.41 5.09 22.49
C ALA A 31 -1.26 4.43 21.71
N GLN A 32 -0.38 5.21 21.07
CA GLN A 32 0.78 4.69 20.34
C GLN A 32 1.70 3.86 21.25
N LEU A 33 1.90 4.30 22.49
CA LEU A 33 2.70 3.61 23.49
C LEU A 33 2.03 2.27 23.90
N ILE A 34 0.74 2.27 24.21
CA ILE A 34 -0.02 1.09 24.61
C ILE A 34 0.01 0.04 23.49
N TYR A 35 -0.15 0.47 22.23
CA TYR A 35 -0.09 -0.40 21.07
C TYR A 35 1.34 -0.71 20.56
N GLY A 36 2.37 -0.22 21.24
CA GLY A 36 3.77 -0.53 20.95
C GLY A 36 4.33 0.14 19.69
N ALA A 37 3.71 1.22 19.20
CA ALA A 37 4.24 1.98 18.08
C ALA A 37 5.45 2.84 18.46
N ILE A 38 5.54 3.27 19.74
CA ILE A 38 6.67 4.00 20.31
C ILE A 38 7.18 3.31 21.57
N PRO A 39 8.48 3.44 21.91
CA PRO A 39 9.03 2.91 23.15
C PRO A 39 8.52 3.73 24.35
N PHE A 40 8.48 3.10 25.50
CA PHE A 40 8.30 3.78 26.79
C PHE A 40 9.67 4.01 27.42
N GLU A 41 9.99 5.26 27.68
CA GLU A 41 11.28 5.67 28.28
C GLU A 41 11.05 6.64 29.46
N GLY A 42 9.79 6.97 29.73
CA GLY A 42 9.40 7.90 30.77
C GLY A 42 9.77 7.42 32.18
N VAL A 43 10.21 8.34 33.00
CA VAL A 43 10.58 8.12 34.41
C VAL A 43 9.60 8.88 35.28
N LEU A 44 9.11 8.25 36.34
CA LEU A 44 8.17 8.90 37.28
C LEU A 44 8.91 10.03 38.05
N PRO A 45 8.47 11.29 37.93
CA PRO A 45 9.17 12.44 38.49
C PRO A 45 8.87 12.67 39.98
N VAL A 46 8.00 11.85 40.58
CA VAL A 46 7.59 11.98 41.99
C VAL A 46 7.34 10.61 42.59
N THR A 47 7.47 10.48 43.90
CA THR A 47 6.94 9.33 44.66
C THR A 47 5.42 9.54 44.86
N ALA A 48 4.63 8.70 44.17
CA ALA A 48 3.18 8.79 44.22
C ALA A 48 2.55 7.95 45.34
N HIS A 49 3.19 6.82 45.70
CA HIS A 49 2.77 5.91 46.74
C HIS A 49 3.93 5.13 47.30
N LYS A 50 3.77 4.42 48.43
CA LYS A 50 4.81 3.56 49.06
C LYS A 50 5.38 2.50 48.08
N SER A 51 4.55 2.03 47.15
CA SER A 51 4.92 1.05 46.11
C SER A 51 5.27 1.69 44.76
N ILE A 52 5.09 3.03 44.62
CA ILE A 52 5.29 3.77 43.35
C ILE A 52 6.26 4.93 43.61
N LEU A 53 7.55 4.60 43.57
CA LEU A 53 8.64 5.51 43.97
C LEU A 53 9.08 6.41 42.83
N PHE A 54 9.65 7.57 43.19
CA PHE A 54 10.41 8.42 42.27
C PHE A 54 11.43 7.59 41.49
N GLY A 55 11.62 7.94 40.22
CA GLY A 55 12.58 7.28 39.35
C GLY A 55 12.11 5.93 38.77
N ARG A 56 10.95 5.43 39.18
CA ARG A 56 10.42 4.18 38.63
C ARG A 56 10.04 4.36 37.14
N ASN A 57 10.49 3.41 36.33
CA ASN A 57 10.08 3.31 34.93
C ASN A 57 9.86 1.83 34.55
N LEU A 58 9.21 1.62 33.41
CA LEU A 58 9.03 0.32 32.79
C LEU A 58 9.37 0.46 31.30
N PRO A 59 10.65 0.43 30.93
CA PRO A 59 11.06 0.66 29.55
C PRO A 59 10.55 -0.46 28.66
N THR A 60 10.01 -0.08 27.49
CA THR A 60 9.58 -1.05 26.47
C THR A 60 10.28 -0.76 25.15
N LYS A 61 10.40 -1.81 24.31
CA LYS A 61 10.86 -1.66 22.94
C LYS A 61 9.64 -1.48 22.01
N PRO A 62 9.75 -0.70 20.93
CA PRO A 62 8.68 -0.62 19.95
C PRO A 62 8.49 -1.97 19.23
N LEU A 63 7.25 -2.28 18.84
CA LEU A 63 6.89 -3.52 18.13
C LEU A 63 7.10 -3.41 16.60
N ASN A 64 8.06 -2.61 16.14
CA ASN A 64 8.32 -2.35 14.70
C ASN A 64 7.09 -1.85 13.93
N ARG A 65 6.25 -1.03 14.58
CA ARG A 65 5.11 -0.34 13.96
C ARG A 65 5.49 1.08 13.63
N LEU A 66 4.86 1.63 12.59
CA LEU A 66 4.99 3.05 12.29
C LEU A 66 4.33 3.88 13.42
N ALA A 67 5.08 4.85 13.94
CA ALA A 67 4.54 5.88 14.82
C ALA A 67 3.88 6.98 14.00
N TYR A 68 3.04 7.80 14.63
CA TYR A 68 2.47 9.01 14.02
C TYR A 68 3.03 10.24 14.73
N GLY A 69 3.44 11.25 13.95
CA GLY A 69 4.06 12.44 14.51
C GLY A 69 4.07 13.63 13.55
N LEU A 70 4.60 14.75 14.04
CA LEU A 70 4.81 15.93 13.20
C LEU A 70 5.97 15.69 12.21
N PRO A 71 5.96 16.33 11.04
CA PRO A 71 7.08 16.26 10.09
C PRO A 71 8.44 16.60 10.73
N GLU A 72 8.47 17.53 11.65
CA GLU A 72 9.66 17.97 12.39
C GLU A 72 10.27 16.84 13.22
N ASN A 73 9.46 15.93 13.76
CA ASN A 73 9.94 14.75 14.50
C ASN A 73 10.73 13.78 13.60
N ALA A 74 10.51 13.84 12.29
CA ALA A 74 11.23 13.04 11.30
C ALA A 74 12.27 13.88 10.52
N GLY A 75 12.59 15.08 10.98
CA GLY A 75 13.54 15.99 10.31
C GLY A 75 13.02 16.57 9.00
N LEU A 76 11.70 16.76 8.89
CA LEU A 76 11.03 17.37 7.74
C LEU A 76 10.36 18.68 8.15
N ASN A 77 10.08 19.55 7.18
CA ASN A 77 9.42 20.83 7.42
C ASN A 77 7.94 20.73 7.03
N SER A 78 7.04 20.90 7.99
CA SER A 78 5.58 20.85 7.80
C SER A 78 5.08 21.81 6.71
N LYS A 79 5.75 22.97 6.55
CA LYS A 79 5.41 23.95 5.51
C LYS A 79 5.53 23.42 4.08
N ASN A 80 6.26 22.33 3.86
CA ASN A 80 6.39 21.74 2.52
C ASN A 80 5.22 20.83 2.14
N PHE A 81 4.43 20.36 3.10
CA PHE A 81 3.38 19.38 2.84
C PHE A 81 2.14 19.95 2.18
N TYR A 82 1.85 21.25 2.35
CA TYR A 82 0.73 21.86 1.63
C TYR A 82 0.93 21.91 0.11
N LYS A 83 2.17 21.76 -0.38
CA LYS A 83 2.43 21.56 -1.81
C LYS A 83 1.80 20.28 -2.34
N ILE A 84 1.76 19.23 -1.53
CA ILE A 84 1.07 17.98 -1.88
C ILE A 84 -0.42 18.25 -2.04
N ASP A 85 -1.02 18.98 -1.09
CA ASP A 85 -2.43 19.38 -1.17
C ASP A 85 -2.73 20.12 -2.49
N SER A 86 -1.88 21.09 -2.84
CA SER A 86 -2.05 21.88 -4.06
C SER A 86 -1.96 21.03 -5.33
N ILE A 87 -0.93 20.17 -5.43
CA ILE A 87 -0.70 19.32 -6.60
C ILE A 87 -1.86 18.33 -6.78
N VAL A 88 -2.29 17.66 -5.71
CA VAL A 88 -3.37 16.68 -5.79
C VAL A 88 -4.70 17.35 -6.08
N THR A 89 -4.98 18.49 -5.45
CA THR A 89 -6.21 19.26 -5.72
C THR A 89 -6.26 19.72 -7.17
N GLU A 90 -5.17 20.23 -7.70
CA GLU A 90 -5.06 20.64 -9.11
C GLU A 90 -5.29 19.46 -10.07
N ALA A 91 -4.70 18.29 -9.78
CA ALA A 91 -4.88 17.08 -10.59
C ALA A 91 -6.36 16.65 -10.63
N ILE A 92 -7.06 16.70 -9.49
CA ILE A 92 -8.49 16.39 -9.42
C ILE A 92 -9.33 17.43 -10.17
N GLN A 93 -9.04 18.73 -10.01
CA GLN A 93 -9.74 19.80 -10.71
C GLN A 93 -9.58 19.70 -12.22
N LYS A 94 -8.40 19.31 -12.70
CA LYS A 94 -8.11 19.07 -14.13
C LYS A 94 -8.61 17.72 -14.63
N GLN A 95 -9.32 16.96 -13.81
CA GLN A 95 -9.84 15.62 -14.15
C GLN A 95 -8.75 14.64 -14.61
N MET A 96 -7.54 14.77 -14.07
CA MET A 96 -6.45 13.81 -14.32
C MET A 96 -6.65 12.53 -13.50
N THR A 97 -7.28 12.65 -12.33
CA THR A 97 -7.71 11.55 -11.46
C THR A 97 -8.93 11.99 -10.65
N PRO A 98 -9.89 11.11 -10.34
CA PRO A 98 -11.03 11.46 -9.49
C PRO A 98 -10.65 11.61 -8.02
N SER A 99 -9.59 10.95 -7.59
CA SER A 99 -9.17 10.90 -6.19
C SER A 99 -7.70 10.50 -6.02
N ALA A 100 -7.20 10.68 -4.80
CA ALA A 100 -5.91 10.17 -4.39
C ALA A 100 -5.86 9.94 -2.88
N GLN A 101 -5.05 8.99 -2.44
CA GLN A 101 -4.58 8.86 -1.07
C GLN A 101 -3.07 9.12 -1.06
N VAL A 102 -2.60 9.95 -0.14
CA VAL A 102 -1.18 10.24 0.02
C VAL A 102 -0.75 9.86 1.44
N PHE A 103 0.28 9.06 1.51
CA PHE A 103 0.89 8.59 2.75
C PHE A 103 2.40 8.83 2.70
N VAL A 104 2.93 9.53 3.70
CA VAL A 104 4.37 9.77 3.83
C VAL A 104 4.84 9.36 5.21
N ALA A 105 5.83 8.48 5.25
CA ALA A 105 6.52 8.12 6.48
C ALA A 105 8.04 8.29 6.30
N ARG A 106 8.71 8.71 7.35
CA ARG A 106 10.18 8.82 7.40
C ARG A 106 10.68 8.42 8.78
N ASN A 107 11.77 7.64 8.82
CA ASN A 107 12.38 7.16 10.07
C ASN A 107 11.37 6.46 11.00
N GLY A 108 10.43 5.68 10.43
CA GLY A 108 9.40 5.00 11.20
C GLY A 108 8.25 5.88 11.69
N VAL A 109 8.20 7.16 11.30
CA VAL A 109 7.15 8.11 11.70
C VAL A 109 6.31 8.49 10.50
N VAL A 110 4.99 8.25 10.58
CA VAL A 110 4.01 8.76 9.62
C VAL A 110 3.83 10.25 9.87
N VAL A 111 4.16 11.05 8.89
CA VAL A 111 4.19 12.52 8.99
C VAL A 111 3.13 13.20 8.13
N TYR A 112 2.52 12.44 7.23
CA TYR A 112 1.43 12.91 6.39
C TYR A 112 0.56 11.73 5.94
N GLN A 113 -0.74 11.85 6.12
CA GLN A 113 -1.72 10.90 5.61
C GLN A 113 -3.00 11.66 5.30
N LYS A 114 -3.38 11.67 4.03
CA LYS A 114 -4.55 12.41 3.59
C LYS A 114 -5.20 11.77 2.36
N SER A 115 -6.53 11.84 2.32
CA SER A 115 -7.37 11.37 1.24
C SER A 115 -8.03 12.56 0.56
N PHE A 116 -8.17 12.51 -0.78
CA PHE A 116 -8.67 13.59 -1.61
C PHE A 116 -9.67 13.04 -2.62
N GLY A 117 -10.69 13.82 -2.90
CA GLY A 117 -11.64 13.56 -4.00
C GLY A 117 -12.67 12.50 -3.69
N ARG A 118 -13.20 11.88 -4.73
CA ARG A 118 -14.28 10.90 -4.70
C ARG A 118 -13.90 9.66 -5.51
N CYS A 119 -14.60 8.54 -5.29
CA CYS A 119 -14.33 7.28 -5.97
C CYS A 119 -14.45 7.37 -7.50
N THR A 120 -15.29 8.27 -8.00
CA THR A 120 -15.46 8.57 -9.43
C THR A 120 -15.61 10.08 -9.65
N TYR A 121 -15.71 10.51 -10.91
CA TYR A 121 -16.01 11.92 -11.27
C TYR A 121 -17.46 12.33 -11.03
N ASP A 122 -18.35 11.41 -10.65
CA ASP A 122 -19.71 11.75 -10.28
C ASP A 122 -19.73 12.58 -8.98
N LYS A 123 -20.51 13.67 -9.00
CA LYS A 123 -20.66 14.57 -7.85
C LYS A 123 -21.30 13.89 -6.64
N ASN A 124 -22.06 12.84 -6.86
CA ASN A 124 -22.70 12.04 -5.80
C ASN A 124 -21.89 10.80 -5.40
N ALA A 125 -20.75 10.53 -6.05
CA ALA A 125 -19.90 9.42 -5.68
C ALA A 125 -19.40 9.56 -4.23
N GLU A 126 -19.11 8.42 -3.60
CA GLU A 126 -18.56 8.35 -2.25
C GLU A 126 -17.22 9.10 -2.15
N GLN A 127 -17.03 9.80 -1.05
CA GLN A 127 -15.74 10.45 -0.76
C GLN A 127 -14.68 9.40 -0.43
N VAL A 128 -13.48 9.61 -0.92
CA VAL A 128 -12.34 8.77 -0.58
C VAL A 128 -11.89 9.03 0.86
N THR A 129 -11.71 7.96 1.60
CA THR A 129 -11.19 7.95 2.97
C THR A 129 -9.86 7.20 3.04
N ASN A 130 -9.20 7.22 4.18
CA ASN A 130 -7.97 6.43 4.40
C ASN A 130 -8.20 4.91 4.32
N ASN A 131 -9.45 4.46 4.35
CA ASN A 131 -9.84 3.05 4.26
C ASN A 131 -10.32 2.65 2.86
N THR A 132 -10.38 3.57 1.91
CA THR A 132 -10.78 3.27 0.54
C THR A 132 -9.69 2.41 -0.12
N LEU A 133 -10.11 1.31 -0.75
CA LEU A 133 -9.20 0.42 -1.46
C LEU A 133 -8.97 0.92 -2.88
N TYR A 134 -7.71 0.86 -3.31
CA TYR A 134 -7.28 1.16 -4.67
C TYR A 134 -6.72 -0.10 -5.33
N ASP A 135 -6.96 -0.24 -6.62
CA ASP A 135 -6.23 -1.21 -7.43
C ASP A 135 -4.74 -0.82 -7.46
N LEU A 136 -3.91 -1.75 -7.05
CA LEU A 136 -2.46 -1.54 -6.98
C LEU A 136 -1.77 -1.69 -8.34
N ALA A 137 -2.49 -2.17 -9.36
CA ALA A 137 -1.96 -2.39 -10.70
C ALA A 137 -0.57 -3.05 -10.67
N SER A 138 0.44 -2.45 -11.30
CA SER A 138 1.80 -3.00 -11.33
C SER A 138 2.54 -2.99 -10.00
N LEU A 139 2.07 -2.28 -8.98
CA LEU A 139 2.64 -2.42 -7.64
C LEU A 139 2.47 -3.84 -7.07
N THR A 140 1.51 -4.61 -7.59
CA THR A 140 1.35 -6.04 -7.30
C THR A 140 2.64 -6.83 -7.55
N LYS A 141 3.46 -6.44 -8.53
CA LYS A 141 4.75 -7.08 -8.79
C LYS A 141 5.70 -6.98 -7.59
N ILE A 142 5.66 -5.87 -6.86
CA ILE A 142 6.55 -5.60 -5.73
C ILE A 142 5.93 -6.07 -4.42
N LEU A 143 4.61 -5.94 -4.26
CA LEU A 143 3.92 -6.21 -3.00
C LEU A 143 3.43 -7.66 -2.88
N SER A 144 3.29 -8.38 -3.98
CA SER A 144 2.85 -9.78 -3.99
C SER A 144 3.87 -10.70 -4.65
N THR A 145 4.17 -10.50 -5.95
CA THR A 145 5.02 -11.43 -6.70
C THR A 145 6.45 -11.52 -6.15
N LEU A 146 7.07 -10.38 -5.85
CA LEU A 146 8.44 -10.35 -5.36
C LEU A 146 8.61 -11.01 -3.98
N PRO A 147 7.75 -10.75 -2.97
CA PRO A 147 7.82 -11.46 -1.69
C PRO A 147 7.70 -12.98 -1.81
N GLU A 148 6.79 -13.47 -2.66
CA GLU A 148 6.66 -14.91 -2.93
C GLU A 148 7.93 -15.49 -3.55
N LEU A 149 8.55 -14.77 -4.48
CA LEU A 149 9.81 -15.21 -5.10
C LEU A 149 10.97 -15.18 -4.11
N ILE A 150 11.00 -14.24 -3.17
CA ILE A 150 11.99 -14.20 -2.09
C ILE A 150 11.83 -15.44 -1.20
N ASP A 151 10.61 -15.76 -0.79
CA ASP A 151 10.33 -16.96 0.02
C ASP A 151 10.71 -18.27 -0.71
N LEU A 152 10.39 -18.37 -2.00
CA LEU A 152 10.80 -19.50 -2.83
C LEU A 152 12.33 -19.61 -2.98
N TYR A 153 13.01 -18.48 -3.09
CA TYR A 153 14.47 -18.43 -3.16
C TYR A 153 15.12 -18.85 -1.84
N ASP A 154 14.65 -18.32 -0.71
CA ASP A 154 15.14 -18.68 0.62
C ASP A 154 14.94 -20.19 0.92
N LYS A 155 13.81 -20.75 0.49
CA LYS A 155 13.51 -22.18 0.54
C LYS A 155 14.25 -23.02 -0.51
N GLN A 156 15.13 -22.42 -1.30
CA GLN A 156 15.90 -23.06 -2.38
C GLN A 156 15.03 -23.75 -3.45
N LYS A 157 13.77 -23.34 -3.59
CA LYS A 157 12.84 -23.91 -4.58
C LYS A 157 13.01 -23.26 -5.96
N ILE A 158 13.61 -22.07 -6.03
CA ILE A 158 13.92 -21.37 -7.27
C ILE A 158 15.37 -20.89 -7.26
N LYS A 159 16.01 -20.94 -8.44
CA LYS A 159 17.37 -20.43 -8.61
C LYS A 159 17.32 -19.23 -9.55
N LEU A 160 17.95 -18.12 -9.17
CA LEU A 160 17.96 -16.89 -9.98
C LEU A 160 18.60 -17.08 -11.38
N ASN A 161 19.57 -17.97 -11.48
CA ASN A 161 20.23 -18.28 -12.77
C ASN A 161 19.55 -19.41 -13.55
N ALA A 162 18.42 -19.96 -13.06
CA ALA A 162 17.66 -20.93 -13.83
C ALA A 162 17.00 -20.23 -15.03
N SER A 163 16.99 -20.90 -16.17
CA SER A 163 16.28 -20.40 -17.35
C SER A 163 14.77 -20.53 -17.16
N LEU A 164 14.02 -19.60 -17.71
CA LEU A 164 12.55 -19.65 -17.65
C LEU A 164 11.98 -20.93 -18.26
N SER A 165 12.62 -21.50 -19.26
CA SER A 165 12.16 -22.77 -19.88
C SER A 165 12.20 -23.96 -18.94
N THR A 166 13.04 -23.93 -17.88
CA THR A 166 13.03 -25.00 -16.87
C THR A 166 11.81 -24.93 -15.95
N LEU A 167 11.23 -23.73 -15.79
CA LEU A 167 10.03 -23.50 -14.98
C LEU A 167 8.75 -23.51 -15.84
N LEU A 168 8.87 -23.08 -17.08
CA LEU A 168 7.79 -22.96 -18.05
C LEU A 168 8.17 -23.77 -19.33
N PRO A 169 7.91 -25.07 -19.38
CA PRO A 169 8.31 -25.94 -20.50
C PRO A 169 7.80 -25.48 -21.86
N MET A 170 6.68 -24.72 -21.91
CA MET A 170 6.14 -24.12 -23.13
C MET A 170 7.09 -23.16 -23.82
N LEU A 171 8.12 -22.66 -23.13
CA LEU A 171 9.15 -21.77 -23.70
C LEU A 171 10.27 -22.53 -24.42
N ASN A 172 10.33 -23.87 -24.31
CA ASN A 172 11.35 -24.68 -25.01
C ASN A 172 11.25 -24.48 -26.52
N GLY A 173 12.42 -24.28 -27.16
CA GLY A 173 12.48 -24.03 -28.59
C GLY A 173 12.11 -22.61 -29.02
N THR A 174 11.73 -21.72 -28.09
CA THR A 174 11.49 -20.30 -28.40
C THR A 174 12.73 -19.45 -28.13
N ASN A 175 12.74 -18.24 -28.66
CA ASN A 175 13.80 -17.24 -28.39
C ASN A 175 13.82 -16.74 -26.93
N LYS A 176 12.91 -17.21 -26.10
CA LYS A 176 12.78 -16.84 -24.67
C LYS A 176 13.25 -17.95 -23.73
N ALA A 177 13.61 -19.12 -24.29
CA ALA A 177 13.96 -20.30 -23.50
C ALA A 177 15.12 -20.07 -22.53
N TYR A 178 16.09 -19.26 -22.91
CA TYR A 178 17.33 -19.03 -22.16
C TYR A 178 17.29 -17.82 -21.21
N ILE A 179 16.21 -17.03 -21.22
CA ILE A 179 16.04 -15.92 -20.27
C ILE A 179 16.04 -16.49 -18.86
N THR A 180 16.89 -15.97 -17.99
CA THR A 180 16.98 -16.39 -16.59
C THR A 180 15.92 -15.70 -15.73
N VAL A 181 15.61 -16.31 -14.60
CA VAL A 181 14.74 -15.69 -13.59
C VAL A 181 15.27 -14.31 -13.18
N LYS A 182 16.59 -14.19 -12.96
CA LYS A 182 17.25 -12.92 -12.64
C LYS A 182 17.02 -11.86 -13.71
N GLU A 183 17.21 -12.20 -14.99
CA GLU A 183 16.99 -11.26 -16.09
C GLU A 183 15.54 -10.83 -16.21
N ALA A 184 14.59 -11.74 -16.01
CA ALA A 184 13.17 -11.40 -15.98
C ALA A 184 12.82 -10.44 -14.84
N LEU A 185 13.30 -10.71 -13.62
CA LEU A 185 13.06 -9.89 -12.43
C LEU A 185 13.70 -8.50 -12.51
N SER A 186 14.84 -8.39 -13.16
CA SER A 186 15.57 -7.13 -13.34
C SER A 186 15.16 -6.36 -14.60
N HIS A 187 14.14 -6.82 -15.33
CA HIS A 187 13.73 -6.29 -16.64
C HIS A 187 14.84 -6.30 -17.71
N TYR A 188 15.85 -7.15 -17.54
CA TYR A 188 16.98 -7.29 -18.47
C TYR A 188 16.75 -8.36 -19.54
N GLY A 189 15.65 -9.12 -19.45
CA GLY A 189 15.29 -10.20 -20.37
C GLY A 189 14.88 -9.72 -21.77
N GLN A 190 14.94 -8.43 -22.08
CA GLN A 190 14.59 -7.82 -23.36
C GLN A 190 13.18 -8.17 -23.85
N LEU A 191 12.28 -8.47 -22.91
CA LEU A 191 10.89 -8.73 -23.22
C LEU A 191 10.17 -7.41 -23.51
N GLN A 192 9.22 -7.46 -24.45
CA GLN A 192 8.39 -6.31 -24.76
C GLN A 192 7.59 -5.92 -23.50
N ALA A 193 7.72 -4.65 -23.07
CA ALA A 193 7.13 -4.16 -21.84
C ALA A 193 5.60 -4.16 -21.85
N TRP A 194 4.99 -4.00 -23.00
CA TRP A 194 3.56 -3.96 -23.19
C TRP A 194 3.13 -4.48 -24.55
N LEU A 195 2.18 -5.41 -24.54
CA LEU A 195 1.59 -5.97 -25.75
C LEU A 195 0.17 -5.47 -25.92
N PRO A 196 -0.07 -4.45 -26.76
CA PRO A 196 -1.40 -3.89 -26.95
C PRO A 196 -2.25 -4.80 -27.86
N PHE A 197 -2.64 -5.96 -27.36
CA PHE A 197 -3.41 -6.96 -28.12
C PHE A 197 -4.64 -6.34 -28.81
N TYR A 198 -5.36 -5.48 -28.11
CA TYR A 198 -6.56 -4.81 -28.59
C TYR A 198 -6.32 -3.95 -29.85
N ARG A 199 -5.10 -3.41 -30.06
CA ARG A 199 -4.81 -2.59 -31.25
C ARG A 199 -4.99 -3.32 -32.56
N ARG A 200 -4.77 -4.64 -32.58
CA ARG A 200 -4.99 -5.48 -33.75
C ARG A 200 -6.47 -5.72 -34.04
N THR A 201 -7.32 -5.46 -33.06
CA THR A 201 -8.76 -5.64 -33.13
C THR A 201 -9.53 -4.35 -33.39
N MET A 202 -8.80 -3.23 -33.56
CA MET A 202 -9.37 -1.93 -33.90
C MET A 202 -9.43 -1.73 -35.41
N ASP A 203 -10.48 -1.07 -35.86
CA ASP A 203 -10.52 -0.54 -37.22
C ASP A 203 -9.35 0.44 -37.46
N THR A 204 -8.62 0.26 -38.52
CA THR A 204 -7.39 1.02 -38.79
C THR A 204 -7.64 2.50 -39.06
N LYS A 205 -8.82 2.85 -39.55
CA LYS A 205 -9.20 4.23 -39.93
C LYS A 205 -9.88 4.94 -38.77
N THR A 206 -10.90 4.31 -38.19
CA THR A 206 -11.74 4.95 -37.14
C THR A 206 -11.14 4.83 -35.74
N LYS A 207 -10.19 3.91 -35.52
CA LYS A 207 -9.60 3.58 -34.20
C LYS A 207 -10.65 3.11 -33.18
N VAL A 208 -11.77 2.61 -33.63
CA VAL A 208 -12.81 2.01 -32.80
C VAL A 208 -12.66 0.50 -32.82
N LEU A 209 -13.09 -0.18 -31.76
CA LEU A 209 -13.12 -1.65 -31.70
C LEU A 209 -13.98 -2.20 -32.84
N SER A 210 -13.46 -3.19 -33.60
CA SER A 210 -14.14 -3.73 -34.76
C SER A 210 -15.38 -4.52 -34.34
N SER A 211 -16.52 -4.22 -34.93
CA SER A 211 -17.76 -4.99 -34.79
C SER A 211 -17.69 -6.40 -35.34
N ASP A 212 -16.68 -6.71 -36.16
CA ASP A 212 -16.45 -8.07 -36.64
C ASP A 212 -15.86 -8.99 -35.55
N ILE A 213 -15.22 -8.38 -34.54
CA ILE A 213 -14.52 -9.07 -33.47
C ILE A 213 -15.30 -8.97 -32.15
N TYR A 214 -15.91 -7.82 -31.89
CA TYR A 214 -16.59 -7.52 -30.62
C TYR A 214 -18.09 -7.37 -30.79
N ASN A 215 -18.83 -7.83 -29.76
CA ASN A 215 -20.27 -7.62 -29.63
C ASN A 215 -20.62 -7.33 -28.17
N SER A 216 -21.72 -6.61 -27.94
CA SER A 216 -22.23 -6.30 -26.60
C SER A 216 -23.09 -7.42 -26.02
N THR A 217 -23.45 -8.44 -26.81
CA THR A 217 -24.29 -9.56 -26.38
C THR A 217 -23.65 -10.90 -26.72
N LEU A 218 -23.86 -11.88 -25.86
CA LEU A 218 -23.47 -13.27 -26.08
C LEU A 218 -24.23 -13.84 -27.27
N THR A 219 -23.51 -14.34 -28.26
CA THR A 219 -24.09 -15.04 -29.43
C THR A 219 -23.19 -16.18 -29.85
N PRO A 220 -23.69 -17.14 -30.70
CA PRO A 220 -22.83 -18.21 -31.23
C PRO A 220 -21.58 -17.72 -31.98
N LYS A 221 -21.62 -16.54 -32.57
CA LYS A 221 -20.45 -15.89 -33.24
C LYS A 221 -19.48 -15.26 -32.24
N TYR A 222 -19.98 -14.81 -31.09
CA TYR A 222 -19.20 -14.11 -30.03
C TYR A 222 -19.39 -14.84 -28.68
N PRO A 223 -18.84 -16.05 -28.54
CA PRO A 223 -19.11 -16.92 -27.39
C PRO A 223 -18.27 -16.61 -26.16
N THR A 224 -17.20 -15.82 -26.28
CA THR A 224 -16.24 -15.59 -25.21
C THR A 224 -16.41 -14.20 -24.60
N GLN A 225 -16.83 -14.14 -23.34
CA GLN A 225 -16.88 -12.88 -22.59
C GLN A 225 -15.49 -12.47 -22.12
N VAL A 226 -15.08 -11.23 -22.42
CA VAL A 226 -13.78 -10.67 -22.03
C VAL A 226 -13.89 -9.49 -21.05
N ALA A 227 -15.06 -8.86 -20.98
CA ALA A 227 -15.41 -7.86 -19.99
C ALA A 227 -16.95 -7.77 -19.85
N GLU A 228 -17.43 -6.96 -18.92
CA GLU A 228 -18.86 -6.71 -18.77
C GLU A 228 -19.45 -6.19 -20.09
N ASN A 229 -20.47 -6.90 -20.62
CA ASN A 229 -21.11 -6.59 -21.90
C ASN A 229 -20.13 -6.50 -23.10
N ILE A 230 -19.02 -7.22 -23.06
CA ILE A 230 -18.08 -7.34 -24.19
C ILE A 230 -17.76 -8.79 -24.45
N PHE A 231 -18.13 -9.27 -25.65
CA PHE A 231 -17.91 -10.63 -26.13
C PHE A 231 -17.09 -10.62 -27.40
N ILE A 232 -16.22 -11.62 -27.58
CA ILE A 232 -15.36 -11.73 -28.76
C ILE A 232 -15.62 -13.04 -29.51
N THR A 233 -15.20 -13.04 -30.78
CA THR A 233 -15.20 -14.26 -31.60
C THR A 233 -14.10 -15.21 -31.14
N ASP A 234 -14.30 -16.52 -31.28
CA ASP A 234 -13.29 -17.55 -30.92
C ASP A 234 -11.97 -17.39 -31.66
N HIS A 235 -11.99 -16.85 -32.88
CA HIS A 235 -10.80 -16.63 -33.69
C HIS A 235 -9.72 -15.75 -33.00
N TYR A 236 -10.11 -14.89 -32.07
CA TYR A 236 -9.20 -14.01 -31.33
C TYR A 236 -8.88 -14.48 -29.92
N ARG A 237 -9.38 -15.66 -29.52
CA ARG A 237 -9.15 -16.23 -28.20
C ARG A 237 -7.70 -16.71 -28.01
N ASP A 238 -7.07 -17.19 -29.06
CA ASP A 238 -5.81 -17.96 -29.01
C ASP A 238 -4.62 -17.20 -29.68
N THR A 239 -4.79 -15.90 -30.00
CA THR A 239 -3.74 -15.04 -30.54
C THR A 239 -3.23 -14.05 -29.51
#